data_1f873b588204b533cd60cfc764692483
#
_entry.id   1f873b588204b533cd60cfc764692483
#
_cell.length_a   1.000
_cell.length_b   1.000
_cell.length_c   1.000
_cell.angle_alpha   90.00
_cell.angle_beta   90.00
_cell.angle_gamma   90.00
#
_symmetry.space_group_name_H-M   'P 1'
#
loop_
_entity.id
_entity.type
_entity.pdbx_description
1 polymer ?
#
loop_
_entity_poly.entity_id
_entity_poly.type
_entity_poly.pdbx_seq_one_letter_code
_entity_poly.pdbx_strand_id
1 'polypeptide(L)'
;ESGEDISYADFNGFAITKASPNKNAAFALISIFTNKDTSKSFSEALNLPSPRRDLLSVRASTAHGSIFNESVIRSKSWLDPDREGSDAAFRTMVESITSGRVRTTDAINRVQRELMNILQK
;
A
#
# COMPACT_ATOMS: atom_id res chain seq x y z
N GLU A 1 9.10 -22.00 12.26
CA GLU A 1 7.84 -21.46 11.72
C GLU A 1 8.18 -20.69 10.46
N SER A 2 7.86 -21.28 9.31
CA SER A 2 8.01 -20.60 8.01
C SER A 2 6.79 -19.71 7.82
N GLY A 3 6.84 -18.47 8.31
CA GLY A 3 5.87 -17.45 7.96
C GLY A 3 5.98 -17.14 6.46
N GLU A 4 4.86 -16.91 5.79
CA GLU A 4 4.91 -16.37 4.43
C GLU A 4 5.54 -14.96 4.48
N ASP A 5 6.46 -14.71 3.56
CA ASP A 5 7.08 -13.39 3.38
C ASP A 5 6.09 -12.46 2.68
N ILE A 6 5.25 -11.80 3.49
CA ILE A 6 4.19 -10.91 3.03
C ILE A 6 4.57 -9.47 3.41
N SER A 7 4.47 -8.56 2.45
CA SER A 7 4.55 -7.12 2.68
C SER A 7 3.16 -6.47 2.63
N TYR A 8 3.02 -5.32 3.25
CA TYR A 8 1.82 -4.48 3.11
C TYR A 8 2.01 -3.50 1.96
N ALA A 9 0.98 -3.33 1.14
CA ALA A 9 0.92 -2.23 0.17
C ALA A 9 -0.45 -1.57 0.20
N ASP A 10 -0.43 -0.27 0.08
CA ASP A 10 -1.59 0.55 -0.18
C ASP A 10 -1.61 0.96 -1.66
N PHE A 11 -2.79 1.21 -2.20
CA PHE A 11 -2.92 1.63 -3.59
C PHE A 11 -4.04 2.65 -3.77
N ASN A 12 -3.83 3.58 -4.69
CA ASN A 12 -4.84 4.51 -5.15
C ASN A 12 -5.37 4.04 -6.51
N GLY A 13 -6.68 3.97 -6.64
CA GLY A 13 -7.35 3.51 -7.87
C GLY A 13 -8.35 4.54 -8.39
N PHE A 14 -8.65 4.44 -9.67
CA PHE A 14 -9.72 5.21 -10.30
C PHE A 14 -11.02 4.40 -10.30
N ALA A 15 -12.14 5.06 -10.02
CA ALA A 15 -13.45 4.46 -10.11
C ALA A 15 -14.43 5.37 -10.87
N ILE A 16 -15.34 4.78 -11.62
CA ILE A 16 -16.41 5.50 -12.30
C ILE A 16 -17.69 5.34 -11.49
N THR A 17 -18.26 6.45 -11.04
CA THR A 17 -19.52 6.40 -10.30
C THR A 17 -20.67 5.93 -11.18
N LYS A 18 -21.61 5.16 -10.61
CA LYS A 18 -22.79 4.65 -11.33
C LYS A 18 -23.62 5.79 -11.90
N ALA A 19 -23.68 6.94 -11.22
CA ALA A 19 -24.45 8.11 -11.61
C ALA A 19 -23.77 8.99 -12.69
N SER A 20 -22.50 8.69 -13.07
CA SER A 20 -21.81 9.51 -14.08
C SER A 20 -22.57 9.50 -15.42
N PRO A 21 -22.86 10.67 -16.00
CA PRO A 21 -23.47 10.77 -17.34
C PRO A 21 -22.49 10.46 -18.48
N ASN A 22 -21.17 10.55 -18.21
CA ASN A 22 -20.11 10.43 -19.22
C ASN A 22 -19.20 9.22 -18.98
N LYS A 23 -19.78 8.04 -18.74
CA LYS A 23 -19.03 6.82 -18.39
C LYS A 23 -17.99 6.43 -19.42
N ASN A 24 -18.33 6.54 -20.72
CA ASN A 24 -17.41 6.17 -21.80
C ASN A 24 -16.20 7.11 -21.86
N ALA A 25 -16.39 8.42 -21.69
CA ALA A 25 -15.30 9.37 -21.64
C ALA A 25 -14.44 9.18 -20.39
N ALA A 26 -15.06 8.91 -19.24
CA ALA A 26 -14.34 8.59 -18.00
C ALA A 26 -13.50 7.31 -18.14
N PHE A 27 -14.06 6.26 -18.77
CA PHE A 27 -13.33 5.03 -19.03
C PHE A 27 -12.14 5.24 -19.98
N ALA A 28 -12.33 6.04 -21.04
CA ALA A 28 -11.26 6.39 -21.97
C ALA A 28 -10.12 7.13 -21.23
N LEU A 29 -10.45 8.08 -20.35
CA LEU A 29 -9.48 8.81 -19.54
C LEU A 29 -8.71 7.88 -18.58
N ILE A 30 -9.42 7.00 -17.88
CA ILE A 30 -8.78 6.00 -17.00
C ILE A 30 -7.84 5.11 -17.80
N SER A 31 -8.25 4.67 -19.00
CA SER A 31 -7.42 3.85 -19.86
C SER A 31 -6.13 4.55 -20.31
N ILE A 32 -6.19 5.87 -20.49
CA ILE A 32 -4.99 6.69 -20.78
C ILE A 32 -4.07 6.73 -19.55
N PHE A 33 -4.61 6.99 -18.35
CA PHE A 33 -3.81 7.07 -17.13
C PHE A 33 -3.22 5.73 -16.69
N THR A 34 -3.86 4.63 -17.04
CA THR A 34 -3.42 3.28 -16.66
C THR A 34 -2.68 2.53 -17.76
N ASN A 35 -2.44 3.17 -18.92
CA ASN A 35 -1.63 2.57 -19.96
C ASN A 35 -0.16 2.41 -19.52
N LYS A 36 0.62 1.66 -20.33
CA LYS A 36 1.99 1.31 -19.97
C LYS A 36 2.89 2.54 -19.81
N ASP A 37 2.83 3.47 -20.76
CA ASP A 37 3.73 4.62 -20.80
C ASP A 37 3.43 5.62 -19.68
N THR A 38 2.15 5.92 -19.47
CA THR A 38 1.73 6.81 -18.39
C THR A 38 2.03 6.20 -17.02
N SER A 39 1.73 4.89 -16.82
CA SER A 39 2.04 4.19 -15.56
C SER A 39 3.54 4.17 -15.27
N LYS A 40 4.38 4.02 -16.31
CA LYS A 40 5.84 4.10 -16.18
C LYS A 40 6.27 5.51 -15.75
N SER A 41 5.77 6.54 -16.42
CA SER A 41 6.10 7.94 -16.12
C SER A 41 5.68 8.32 -14.68
N PHE A 42 4.50 7.88 -14.23
CA PHE A 42 4.08 8.10 -12.85
C PHE A 42 4.96 7.38 -11.83
N SER A 43 5.30 6.11 -12.08
CA SER A 43 6.18 5.34 -11.19
C SER A 43 7.56 5.99 -11.05
N GLU A 44 8.12 6.47 -12.15
CA GLU A 44 9.42 7.16 -12.17
C GLU A 44 9.34 8.52 -11.45
N ALA A 45 8.32 9.33 -11.74
CA ALA A 45 8.16 10.66 -11.14
C ALA A 45 7.92 10.62 -9.63
N LEU A 46 7.19 9.60 -9.16
CA LEU A 46 6.84 9.45 -7.74
C LEU A 46 7.81 8.54 -6.98
N ASN A 47 8.77 7.90 -7.66
CA ASN A 47 9.65 6.88 -7.09
C ASN A 47 8.87 5.74 -6.40
N LEU A 48 7.73 5.33 -6.98
CA LEU A 48 6.89 4.26 -6.47
C LEU A 48 6.89 3.06 -7.42
N PRO A 49 6.68 1.84 -6.89
CA PRO A 49 6.48 0.67 -7.74
C PRO A 49 5.28 0.86 -8.67
N SER A 50 5.39 0.34 -9.89
CA SER A 50 4.27 0.41 -10.82
C SER A 50 3.12 -0.52 -10.40
N PRO A 51 1.85 -0.10 -10.57
CA PRO A 51 0.71 -0.98 -10.40
C PRO A 51 0.60 -2.05 -11.50
N ARG A 52 1.42 -1.96 -12.54
CA ARG A 52 1.44 -2.89 -13.68
C ARG A 52 2.53 -3.94 -13.50
N ARG A 53 2.15 -5.22 -13.56
CA ARG A 53 3.09 -6.35 -13.44
C ARG A 53 4.16 -6.38 -14.53
N ASP A 54 3.83 -5.97 -15.75
CA ASP A 54 4.77 -5.93 -16.88
C ASP A 54 5.86 -4.86 -16.71
N LEU A 55 5.68 -3.92 -15.80
CA LEU A 55 6.69 -2.91 -15.45
C LEU A 55 7.48 -3.27 -14.18
N LEU A 56 6.98 -4.15 -13.32
CA LEU A 56 7.69 -4.56 -12.10
C LEU A 56 8.92 -5.42 -12.39
N SER A 57 8.95 -6.12 -13.54
CA SER A 57 10.11 -6.90 -13.99
C SER A 57 11.24 -6.02 -14.56
N VAL A 58 10.97 -4.75 -14.84
CA VAL A 58 11.98 -3.82 -15.31
C VAL A 58 12.87 -3.42 -14.14
N ARG A 59 14.19 -3.51 -14.33
CA ARG A 59 15.14 -3.15 -13.28
C ARG A 59 14.93 -1.69 -12.87
N ALA A 60 14.65 -1.48 -11.58
CA ALA A 60 14.50 -0.14 -11.05
C ALA A 60 15.81 0.65 -11.16
N SER A 61 15.70 1.95 -11.40
CA SER A 61 16.85 2.85 -11.53
C SER A 61 17.61 3.09 -10.22
N THR A 62 17.00 2.74 -9.09
CA THR A 62 17.57 2.91 -7.75
C THR A 62 17.77 1.56 -7.04
N ALA A 63 18.77 1.48 -6.15
CA ALA A 63 19.04 0.27 -5.37
C ALA A 63 17.85 -0.17 -4.51
N HIS A 64 17.09 0.78 -3.98
CA HIS A 64 15.91 0.49 -3.16
C HIS A 64 14.67 0.13 -4.02
N GLY A 65 14.60 0.63 -5.26
CA GLY A 65 13.45 0.38 -6.13
C GLY A 65 13.27 -1.09 -6.48
N SER A 66 14.35 -1.87 -6.61
CA SER A 66 14.25 -3.31 -6.85
C SER A 66 13.62 -4.06 -5.66
N ILE A 67 13.96 -3.65 -4.43
CA ILE A 67 13.39 -4.21 -3.19
C ILE A 67 11.89 -3.91 -3.13
N PHE A 68 11.49 -2.67 -3.44
CA PHE A 68 10.08 -2.29 -3.46
C PHE A 68 9.30 -3.02 -4.55
N ASN A 69 9.85 -3.17 -5.75
CA ASN A 69 9.19 -3.92 -6.84
C ASN A 69 8.98 -5.39 -6.45
N GLU A 70 9.95 -6.02 -5.79
CA GLU A 70 9.84 -7.38 -5.28
C GLU A 70 8.81 -7.48 -4.15
N SER A 71 8.80 -6.53 -3.23
CA SER A 71 7.87 -6.48 -2.11
C SER A 71 6.41 -6.32 -2.57
N VAL A 72 6.16 -5.51 -3.60
CA VAL A 72 4.81 -5.29 -4.15
C VAL A 72 4.22 -6.57 -4.73
N ILE A 73 5.02 -7.44 -5.35
CA ILE A 73 4.52 -8.71 -5.90
C ILE A 73 3.92 -9.62 -4.80
N ARG A 74 4.48 -9.54 -3.59
CA ARG A 74 4.06 -10.32 -2.42
C ARG A 74 3.16 -9.53 -1.46
N SER A 75 2.79 -8.31 -1.85
CA SER A 75 2.01 -7.44 -0.98
C SER A 75 0.54 -7.86 -0.92
N LYS A 76 -0.03 -7.64 0.25
CA LYS A 76 -1.47 -7.73 0.50
C LYS A 76 -1.94 -6.41 1.12
N SER A 77 -3.13 -6.01 0.78
CA SER A 77 -3.85 -4.92 1.42
C SER A 77 -5.01 -5.51 2.23
N TRP A 78 -5.50 -4.76 3.18
CA TRP A 78 -6.72 -5.10 3.90
C TRP A 78 -7.75 -3.98 3.75
N LEU A 79 -9.01 -4.31 3.96
CA LEU A 79 -10.04 -3.30 4.07
C LEU A 79 -9.93 -2.69 5.48
N ASP A 80 -9.44 -1.45 5.55
CA ASP A 80 -9.27 -0.71 6.79
C ASP A 80 -10.48 0.19 7.03
N PRO A 81 -11.30 -0.10 8.06
CA PRO A 81 -12.49 0.70 8.36
C PRO A 81 -12.16 2.05 9.02
N ASP A 82 -10.97 2.19 9.59
CA ASP A 82 -10.50 3.40 10.28
C ASP A 82 -8.99 3.57 10.05
N ARG A 83 -8.65 4.08 8.87
CA ARG A 83 -7.25 4.26 8.45
C ARG A 83 -6.47 5.16 9.40
N GLU A 84 -7.09 6.24 9.89
CA GLU A 84 -6.42 7.17 10.80
C GLU A 84 -6.09 6.50 12.14
N GLY A 85 -7.02 5.74 12.68
CA GLY A 85 -6.83 4.94 13.89
C GLY A 85 -5.75 3.88 13.74
N SER A 86 -5.75 3.15 12.62
CA SER A 86 -4.74 2.13 12.32
C SER A 86 -3.34 2.74 12.17
N ASP A 87 -3.21 3.82 11.42
CA ASP A 87 -1.93 4.53 11.25
C ASP A 87 -1.39 5.06 12.58
N ALA A 88 -2.25 5.61 13.43
CA ALA A 88 -1.88 6.10 14.78
C ALA A 88 -1.40 4.95 15.68
N ALA A 89 -2.08 3.79 15.65
CA ALA A 89 -1.71 2.62 16.41
C ALA A 89 -0.32 2.09 15.99
N PHE A 90 -0.07 1.94 14.69
CA PHE A 90 1.24 1.51 14.18
C PHE A 90 2.35 2.52 14.49
N ARG A 91 2.10 3.81 14.31
CA ARG A 91 3.07 4.87 14.63
C ARG A 91 3.46 4.82 16.11
N THR A 92 2.47 4.76 17.00
CA THR A 92 2.70 4.66 18.45
C THR A 92 3.50 3.42 18.81
N MET A 93 3.24 2.28 18.17
CA MET A 93 4.02 1.06 18.35
C MET A 93 5.50 1.29 17.99
N VAL A 94 5.77 1.77 16.78
CA VAL A 94 7.15 1.99 16.32
C VAL A 94 7.87 2.99 17.21
N GLU A 95 7.27 4.12 17.54
CA GLU A 95 7.85 5.15 18.40
C GLU A 95 8.13 4.64 19.82
N SER A 96 7.25 3.83 20.39
CA SER A 96 7.44 3.26 21.72
C SER A 96 8.59 2.25 21.79
N ILE A 97 8.78 1.46 20.73
CA ILE A 97 9.89 0.49 20.62
C ILE A 97 11.20 1.23 20.37
N THR A 98 11.24 2.13 19.40
CA THR A 98 12.48 2.84 19.03
C THR A 98 12.99 3.78 20.09
N SER A 99 12.09 4.32 20.93
CA SER A 99 12.47 5.11 22.12
C SER A 99 12.85 4.28 23.35
N GLY A 100 12.77 2.95 23.26
CA GLY A 100 13.08 2.05 24.37
C GLY A 100 12.08 2.06 25.54
N ARG A 101 10.91 2.71 25.37
CA ARG A 101 9.90 2.81 26.45
C ARG A 101 9.16 1.51 26.71
N VAL A 102 8.99 0.69 25.66
CA VAL A 102 8.21 -0.55 25.72
C VAL A 102 8.96 -1.67 25.03
N ARG A 103 8.84 -2.89 25.54
CA ARG A 103 9.40 -4.06 24.86
C ARG A 103 8.62 -4.36 23.60
N THR A 104 9.30 -4.84 22.57
CA THR A 104 8.71 -5.16 21.26
C THR A 104 7.47 -6.04 21.38
N THR A 105 7.53 -7.10 22.19
CA THR A 105 6.40 -8.02 22.40
C THR A 105 5.17 -7.33 22.98
N ASP A 106 5.37 -6.44 23.96
CA ASP A 106 4.27 -5.74 24.62
C ASP A 106 3.62 -4.71 23.68
N ALA A 107 4.46 -4.02 22.87
CA ALA A 107 3.99 -3.08 21.87
C ALA A 107 3.16 -3.78 20.78
N ILE A 108 3.61 -4.94 20.27
CA ILE A 108 2.88 -5.74 19.29
C ILE A 108 1.55 -6.23 19.85
N ASN A 109 1.53 -6.77 21.06
CA ASN A 109 0.31 -7.23 21.70
C ASN A 109 -0.70 -6.10 21.93
N ARG A 110 -0.23 -4.89 22.19
CA ARG A 110 -1.07 -3.71 22.35
C ARG A 110 -1.72 -3.33 21.02
N VAL A 111 -0.93 -3.19 19.95
CA VAL A 111 -1.42 -2.86 18.62
C VAL A 111 -2.41 -3.90 18.11
N GLN A 112 -2.12 -5.19 18.35
CA GLN A 112 -3.05 -6.25 17.98
C GLN A 112 -4.45 -6.04 18.60
N ARG A 113 -4.53 -5.69 19.90
CA ARG A 113 -5.81 -5.41 20.56
C ARG A 113 -6.49 -4.15 20.00
N GLU A 114 -5.73 -3.10 19.74
CA GLU A 114 -6.24 -1.84 19.16
C GLU A 114 -6.82 -2.09 17.77
N LEU A 115 -6.12 -2.82 16.90
CA LEU A 115 -6.59 -3.18 15.57
C LEU A 115 -7.82 -4.10 15.60
N MET A 116 -7.87 -5.06 16.51
CA MET A 116 -9.07 -5.89 16.67
C MET A 116 -10.30 -5.06 17.03
N ASN A 117 -10.15 -4.03 17.87
CA ASN A 117 -11.25 -3.13 18.21
C ASN A 117 -11.68 -2.26 17.01
N ILE A 118 -10.74 -1.85 16.17
CA ILE A 118 -11.01 -1.08 14.93
C ILE A 118 -11.78 -1.95 13.92
N LEU A 119 -11.36 -3.19 13.75
CA LEU A 119 -11.95 -4.13 12.78
C LEU A 119 -13.33 -4.67 13.20
N GLN A 120 -13.73 -4.52 14.46
CA GLN A 120 -15.04 -4.96 14.97
C GLN A 120 -16.12 -3.88 14.88
N LYS A 121 -15.78 -2.66 14.47
CA LYS A 121 -16.75 -1.57 14.22
C LYS A 121 -17.36 -1.70 12.83
#